data_9769053da6de11b891766f48f56122dc
#
_entry.id   9769053da6de11b891766f48f56122dc
#
_cell.length_a   1.000
_cell.length_b   1.000
_cell.length_c   1.000
_cell.angle_alpha   90.00
_cell.angle_beta   90.00
_cell.angle_gamma   90.00
#
_symmetry.space_group_name_H-M   'P 1'
#
loop_
_entity.id
_entity.type
_entity.pdbx_description
1 polymer ?
#
loop_
_entity_poly.entity_id
_entity_poly.type
_entity_poly.pdbx_seq_one_letter_code
_entity_poly.pdbx_strand_id
1 'polypeptide(L)'
;LLASSAASDVYKRQVLNYINNAQMKGEEINRADLAASFQKSVVDVLVEHTMLAAKDYHMDKIAIAGGVASNGALREAMTKACEKRGYKFYRPSPIFCTDNAAMIGVAAYYEYIKGTRHGWDLNAVPNLKLGER
;
A
#
# COMPACT_ATOMS: atom_id res chain seq x y z
N LEU A 1 -4.60 1.33 12.47
CA LEU A 1 -4.87 1.20 11.01
C LEU A 1 -5.78 2.32 10.48
N LEU A 2 -6.86 2.68 11.19
CA LEU A 2 -7.74 3.80 10.81
C LEU A 2 -7.05 5.17 10.93
N ALA A 3 -6.12 5.34 11.88
CA ALA A 3 -5.37 6.57 12.04
C ALA A 3 -4.40 6.84 10.86
N SER A 4 -3.87 5.81 10.21
CA SER A 4 -2.97 5.99 9.06
C SER A 4 -3.70 6.44 7.79
N SER A 5 -4.93 5.98 7.55
CA SER A 5 -5.75 6.46 6.43
C SER A 5 -6.20 7.90 6.61
N ALA A 6 -6.60 8.29 7.82
CA ALA A 6 -6.95 9.67 8.15
C ALA A 6 -5.74 10.62 8.00
N ALA A 7 -4.55 10.20 8.41
CA ALA A 7 -3.32 10.99 8.22
C ALA A 7 -3.00 11.20 6.73
N SER A 8 -3.14 10.16 5.89
CA SER A 8 -2.91 10.28 4.45
C SER A 8 -3.88 11.27 3.77
N ASP A 9 -5.12 11.34 4.23
CA ASP A 9 -6.11 12.31 3.73
C ASP A 9 -5.79 13.75 4.15
N VAL A 10 -5.17 13.94 5.30
CA VAL A 10 -4.69 15.27 5.73
C VAL A 10 -3.59 15.76 4.79
N TYR A 11 -2.58 14.93 4.50
CA TYR A 11 -1.51 15.32 3.57
C TYR A 11 -2.02 15.62 2.16
N LYS A 12 -2.93 14.81 1.64
CA LYS A 12 -3.56 15.07 0.33
C LYS A 12 -4.27 16.41 0.30
N ARG A 13 -5.06 16.73 1.35
CA ARG A 13 -5.77 18.01 1.46
C ARG A 13 -4.81 19.19 1.59
N GLN A 14 -3.71 19.05 2.31
CA GLN A 14 -2.69 20.10 2.42
C GLN A 14 -2.09 20.45 1.06
N VAL A 15 -1.76 19.45 0.24
CA VAL A 15 -1.24 19.66 -1.13
C VAL A 15 -2.28 20.35 -2.01
N LEU A 16 -3.53 19.91 -1.97
CA LEU A 16 -4.62 20.54 -2.74
C LEU A 16 -4.83 21.99 -2.32
N ASN A 17 -4.85 22.28 -1.02
CA ASN A 17 -4.98 23.63 -0.50
C ASN A 17 -3.79 24.51 -0.91
N TYR A 18 -2.58 23.99 -0.89
CA TYR A 18 -1.39 24.70 -1.34
C TYR A 18 -1.51 25.07 -2.83
N ILE A 19 -1.89 24.13 -3.68
CA ILE A 19 -2.09 24.37 -5.13
C ILE A 19 -3.18 25.41 -5.36
N ASN A 20 -4.34 25.27 -4.71
CA ASN A 20 -5.45 26.20 -4.85
C ASN A 20 -5.08 27.62 -4.40
N ASN A 21 -4.39 27.76 -3.28
CA ASN A 21 -3.95 29.07 -2.77
C ASN A 21 -2.95 29.74 -3.71
N ALA A 22 -2.00 29.00 -4.27
CA ALA A 22 -1.04 29.54 -5.23
C ALA A 22 -1.75 29.98 -6.52
N GLN A 23 -2.72 29.18 -7.02
CA GLN A 23 -3.51 29.56 -8.18
C GLN A 23 -4.31 30.86 -7.95
N MET A 24 -4.93 31.01 -6.76
CA MET A 24 -5.67 32.22 -6.41
C MET A 24 -4.78 33.46 -6.33
N LYS A 25 -3.51 33.30 -5.97
CA LYS A 25 -2.52 34.38 -5.90
C LYS A 25 -1.79 34.64 -7.22
N GLY A 26 -1.99 33.83 -8.24
CA GLY A 26 -1.25 33.87 -9.50
C GLY A 26 0.21 33.44 -9.36
N GLU A 27 0.55 32.67 -8.32
CA GLU A 27 1.92 32.17 -8.09
C GLU A 27 2.16 30.91 -8.92
N GLU A 28 3.32 30.84 -9.56
CA GLU A 28 3.75 29.62 -10.25
C GLU A 28 4.25 28.56 -9.25
N ILE A 29 3.81 27.34 -9.43
CA ILE A 29 4.26 26.20 -8.63
C ILE A 29 5.15 25.30 -9.47
N ASN A 30 6.33 24.98 -8.99
CA ASN A 30 7.11 23.88 -9.55
C ASN A 30 6.43 22.55 -9.19
N ARG A 31 5.63 22.02 -10.12
CA ARG A 31 4.88 20.78 -9.94
C ARG A 31 5.78 19.57 -9.73
N ALA A 32 6.96 19.55 -10.34
CA ALA A 32 7.91 18.45 -10.20
C ALA A 32 8.46 18.37 -8.77
N ASP A 33 8.87 19.50 -8.21
CA ASP A 33 9.38 19.58 -6.84
C ASP A 33 8.28 19.26 -5.81
N LEU A 34 7.08 19.77 -6.05
CA LEU A 34 5.93 19.45 -5.18
C LEU A 34 5.61 17.96 -5.20
N ALA A 35 5.58 17.32 -6.38
CA ALA A 35 5.35 15.90 -6.51
C ALA A 35 6.44 15.06 -5.85
N ALA A 36 7.71 15.45 -6.02
CA ALA A 36 8.84 14.78 -5.40
C ALA A 36 8.80 14.90 -3.87
N SER A 37 8.51 16.09 -3.35
CA SER A 37 8.37 16.34 -1.92
C SER A 37 7.23 15.54 -1.30
N PHE A 38 6.06 15.54 -1.97
CA PHE A 38 4.91 14.74 -1.53
C PHE A 38 5.21 13.25 -1.52
N GLN A 39 5.79 12.72 -2.62
CA GLN A 39 6.17 11.32 -2.70
C GLN A 39 7.15 10.94 -1.59
N LYS A 40 8.18 11.78 -1.37
CA LYS A 40 9.16 11.54 -0.31
C LYS A 40 8.49 11.47 1.06
N SER A 41 7.64 12.42 1.40
CA SER A 41 6.93 12.45 2.69
C SER A 41 6.08 11.20 2.92
N VAL A 42 5.35 10.75 1.90
CA VAL A 42 4.52 9.54 2.01
C VAL A 42 5.39 8.28 2.17
N VAL A 43 6.46 8.17 1.39
CA VAL A 43 7.38 7.02 1.45
C VAL A 43 8.06 6.95 2.80
N ASP A 44 8.56 8.07 3.32
CA ASP A 44 9.22 8.13 4.63
C ASP A 44 8.29 7.63 5.75
N VAL A 45 7.05 8.12 5.80
CA VAL A 45 6.05 7.70 6.79
C VAL A 45 5.72 6.20 6.68
N LEU A 46 5.51 5.70 5.46
CA LEU A 46 5.20 4.29 5.25
C LEU A 46 6.35 3.37 5.69
N VAL A 47 7.59 3.74 5.36
CA VAL A 47 8.78 2.98 5.74
C VAL A 47 8.97 3.02 7.26
N GLU A 48 8.92 4.21 7.86
CA GLU A 48 9.11 4.38 9.30
C GLU A 48 8.09 3.57 10.11
N HIS A 49 6.79 3.70 9.80
CA HIS A 49 5.74 2.98 10.50
C HIS A 49 5.83 1.47 10.30
N THR A 50 6.20 1.00 9.09
CA THR A 50 6.39 -0.42 8.85
C THR A 50 7.56 -0.97 9.67
N MET A 51 8.67 -0.24 9.70
CA MET A 51 9.85 -0.66 10.47
C MET A 51 9.62 -0.61 11.99
N LEU A 52 8.83 0.35 12.46
CA LEU A 52 8.42 0.43 13.85
C LEU A 52 7.52 -0.75 14.22
N ALA A 53 6.48 -1.01 13.44
CA ALA A 53 5.59 -2.14 13.64
C ALA A 53 6.35 -3.48 13.62
N ALA A 54 7.26 -3.67 12.66
CA ALA A 54 8.08 -4.87 12.59
C ALA A 54 8.92 -5.09 13.87
N LYS A 55 9.47 -4.01 14.42
CA LYS A 55 10.20 -4.06 15.69
C LYS A 55 9.28 -4.40 16.86
N ASP A 56 8.13 -3.72 16.96
CA ASP A 56 7.21 -3.87 18.10
C ASP A 56 6.57 -5.27 18.14
N TYR A 57 6.30 -5.85 16.97
CA TYR A 57 5.75 -7.20 16.84
C TYR A 57 6.81 -8.28 16.63
N HIS A 58 8.11 -7.96 16.75
CA HIS A 58 9.23 -8.89 16.58
C HIS A 58 9.20 -9.65 15.25
N MET A 59 8.84 -8.97 14.16
CA MET A 59 8.76 -9.53 12.80
C MET A 59 10.01 -9.19 12.00
N ASP A 60 10.59 -10.19 11.37
CA ASP A 60 11.76 -10.06 10.49
C ASP A 60 11.42 -10.22 8.99
N LYS A 61 10.15 -10.42 8.69
CA LYS A 61 9.63 -10.60 7.31
C LYS A 61 8.62 -9.52 6.99
N ILE A 62 8.95 -8.71 5.98
CA ILE A 62 8.11 -7.61 5.51
C ILE A 62 7.63 -7.92 4.11
N ALA A 63 6.34 -7.75 3.87
CA ALA A 63 5.76 -7.87 2.53
C ALA A 63 4.95 -6.62 2.19
N ILE A 64 5.04 -6.17 0.95
CA ILE A 64 4.17 -5.12 0.42
C ILE A 64 3.30 -5.66 -0.70
N ALA A 65 2.06 -5.19 -0.78
CA ALA A 65 1.09 -5.56 -1.81
C ALA A 65 0.16 -4.38 -2.12
N GLY A 66 -0.66 -4.51 -3.14
CA GLY A 66 -1.59 -3.47 -3.60
C GLY A 66 -0.95 -2.46 -4.55
N GLY A 67 -1.76 -1.56 -5.12
CA GLY A 67 -1.34 -0.63 -6.17
C GLY A 67 -0.16 0.26 -5.78
N VAL A 68 -0.11 0.76 -4.54
CA VAL A 68 0.99 1.59 -4.04
C VAL A 68 2.31 0.82 -3.97
N ALA A 69 2.28 -0.50 -3.83
CA ALA A 69 3.47 -1.35 -3.85
C ALA A 69 4.19 -1.37 -5.20
N SER A 70 3.61 -0.85 -6.27
CA SER A 70 4.29 -0.64 -7.56
C SER A 70 5.16 0.62 -7.60
N ASN A 71 5.03 1.54 -6.63
CA ASN A 71 5.83 2.76 -6.57
C ASN A 71 7.32 2.45 -6.38
N GLY A 72 8.15 2.90 -7.32
CA GLY A 72 9.59 2.62 -7.34
C GLY A 72 10.33 3.17 -6.12
N ALA A 73 10.01 4.41 -5.71
CA ALA A 73 10.66 5.04 -4.56
C ALA A 73 10.33 4.30 -3.25
N LEU A 74 9.09 3.84 -3.07
CA LEU A 74 8.69 3.03 -1.92
C LEU A 74 9.44 1.69 -1.90
N ARG A 75 9.52 1.01 -3.06
CA ARG A 75 10.26 -0.26 -3.18
C ARG A 75 11.72 -0.12 -2.80
N GLU A 76 12.37 0.91 -3.32
CA GLU A 76 13.77 1.17 -3.04
C GLU A 76 14.01 1.51 -1.56
N ALA A 77 13.23 2.43 -1.00
CA ALA A 77 13.34 2.82 0.39
C ALA A 77 13.08 1.66 1.36
N MET A 78 12.05 0.84 1.08
CA MET A 78 11.74 -0.34 1.89
C MET A 78 12.84 -1.41 1.79
N THR A 79 13.39 -1.65 0.60
CA THR A 79 14.52 -2.56 0.40
C THR A 79 15.70 -2.13 1.28
N LYS A 80 16.14 -0.87 1.17
CA LYS A 80 17.24 -0.32 1.97
C LYS A 80 16.98 -0.42 3.48
N ALA A 81 15.76 -0.13 3.91
CA ALA A 81 15.40 -0.20 5.33
C ALA A 81 15.40 -1.64 5.88
N CYS A 82 14.96 -2.62 5.09
CA CYS A 82 15.01 -4.03 5.45
C CYS A 82 16.44 -4.56 5.48
N GLU A 83 17.26 -4.26 4.46
CA GLU A 83 18.67 -4.65 4.40
C GLU A 83 19.45 -4.15 5.61
N LYS A 84 19.26 -2.87 5.98
CA LYS A 84 19.91 -2.26 7.15
C LYS A 84 19.62 -3.00 8.47
N ARG A 85 18.46 -3.67 8.56
CA ARG A 85 18.02 -4.40 9.77
C ARG A 85 18.13 -5.91 9.66
N GLY A 86 18.59 -6.43 8.53
CA GLY A 86 18.65 -7.85 8.24
C GLY A 86 17.29 -8.51 8.08
N TYR A 87 16.25 -7.73 7.72
CA TYR A 87 14.90 -8.24 7.52
C TYR A 87 14.72 -8.76 6.09
N LYS A 88 13.88 -9.78 5.92
CA LYS A 88 13.51 -10.31 4.62
C LYS A 88 12.39 -9.46 4.01
N PHE A 89 12.61 -8.97 2.77
CA PHE A 89 11.63 -8.16 2.07
C PHE A 89 11.03 -8.90 0.89
N TYR A 90 9.70 -8.94 0.84
CA TYR A 90 8.92 -9.59 -0.21
C TYR A 90 8.05 -8.56 -0.94
N ARG A 91 8.06 -8.64 -2.26
CA ARG A 91 7.27 -7.77 -3.12
C ARG A 91 6.87 -8.51 -4.39
N PRO A 92 5.64 -8.34 -4.89
CA PRO A 92 5.25 -8.90 -6.17
C PRO A 92 5.88 -8.12 -7.33
N SER A 93 5.92 -8.71 -8.52
CA SER A 93 6.18 -7.96 -9.74
C SER A 93 5.11 -6.85 -9.91
N PRO A 94 5.46 -5.70 -10.52
CA PRO A 94 4.51 -4.58 -10.64
C PRO A 94 3.16 -4.95 -11.25
N ILE A 95 3.15 -5.88 -12.23
CA ILE A 95 1.95 -6.37 -12.90
C ILE A 95 0.98 -7.08 -11.93
N PHE A 96 1.45 -7.59 -10.80
CA PHE A 96 0.64 -8.27 -9.79
C PHE A 96 0.31 -7.40 -8.58
N CYS A 97 0.66 -6.10 -8.61
CA CYS A 97 0.36 -5.18 -7.52
C CYS A 97 -1.08 -4.67 -7.52
N THR A 98 -1.72 -4.64 -8.69
CA THR A 98 -3.14 -4.29 -8.85
C THR A 98 -3.98 -5.56 -9.01
N ASP A 99 -5.29 -5.38 -9.09
CA ASP A 99 -6.23 -6.49 -9.27
C ASP A 99 -5.86 -7.32 -10.51
N ASN A 100 -5.78 -8.63 -10.33
CA ASN A 100 -5.41 -9.55 -11.38
C ASN A 100 -5.99 -10.95 -11.13
N ALA A 101 -6.22 -11.70 -12.21
CA ALA A 101 -6.81 -13.03 -12.12
C ALA A 101 -5.90 -14.05 -11.41
N ALA A 102 -4.58 -13.85 -11.45
CA ALA A 102 -3.64 -14.79 -10.83
C ALA A 102 -3.79 -14.83 -9.31
N MET A 103 -4.02 -13.69 -8.64
CA MET A 103 -4.24 -13.67 -7.18
C MET A 103 -5.53 -14.36 -6.79
N ILE A 104 -6.58 -14.23 -7.60
CA ILE A 104 -7.85 -14.93 -7.38
C ILE A 104 -7.69 -16.43 -7.62
N GLY A 105 -6.97 -16.82 -8.68
CA GLY A 105 -6.67 -18.23 -8.97
C GLY A 105 -5.86 -18.88 -7.85
N VAL A 106 -4.88 -18.20 -7.28
CA VAL A 106 -4.11 -18.70 -6.14
C VAL A 106 -4.99 -18.85 -4.89
N ALA A 107 -5.82 -17.86 -4.59
CA ALA A 107 -6.77 -17.94 -3.47
C ALA A 107 -7.74 -19.13 -3.63
N ALA A 108 -8.31 -19.29 -4.83
CA ALA A 108 -9.19 -20.39 -5.16
C ALA A 108 -8.49 -21.75 -5.06
N TYR A 109 -7.23 -21.85 -5.47
CA TYR A 109 -6.43 -23.08 -5.34
C TYR A 109 -6.28 -23.51 -3.89
N TYR A 110 -5.94 -22.58 -2.99
CA TYR A 110 -5.81 -22.90 -1.57
C TYR A 110 -7.13 -23.30 -0.92
N GLU A 111 -8.24 -22.71 -1.32
CA GLU A 111 -9.57 -23.15 -0.88
C GLU A 111 -9.91 -24.56 -1.43
N TYR A 112 -9.57 -24.80 -2.69
CA TYR A 112 -9.77 -26.11 -3.33
C TYR A 112 -9.03 -27.23 -2.59
N ILE A 113 -7.75 -27.05 -2.22
CA ILE A 113 -6.98 -28.08 -1.50
C ILE A 113 -7.46 -28.29 -0.07
N LYS A 114 -8.07 -27.28 0.55
CA LYS A 114 -8.78 -27.41 1.85
C LYS A 114 -10.09 -28.19 1.78
N GLY A 115 -10.55 -28.52 0.57
CA GLY A 115 -11.80 -29.24 0.35
C GLY A 115 -13.02 -28.34 0.16
N THR A 116 -12.87 -27.02 0.14
CA THR A 116 -13.99 -26.10 -0.11
C THR A 116 -14.59 -26.35 -1.49
N ARG A 117 -15.90 -26.53 -1.55
CA ARG A 117 -16.68 -26.72 -2.77
C ARG A 117 -17.96 -25.90 -2.68
N HIS A 118 -18.38 -25.36 -3.80
CA HIS A 118 -19.63 -24.62 -3.93
C HIS A 118 -20.48 -25.21 -5.03
N GLY A 119 -21.79 -25.15 -4.88
CA GLY A 119 -22.77 -25.55 -5.88
C GLY A 119 -23.13 -24.38 -6.82
N TRP A 120 -24.19 -24.57 -7.57
CA TRP A 120 -24.75 -23.58 -8.49
C TRP A 120 -25.47 -22.42 -7.78
N ASP A 121 -25.62 -22.52 -6.46
CA ASP A 121 -26.14 -21.49 -5.56
C ASP A 121 -25.11 -20.47 -5.14
N LEU A 122 -23.82 -20.61 -5.55
CA LEU A 122 -22.77 -19.65 -5.26
C LEU A 122 -23.13 -18.27 -5.82
N ASN A 123 -23.15 -17.28 -4.93
CA ASN A 123 -23.44 -15.90 -5.29
C ASN A 123 -22.44 -14.96 -4.62
N ALA A 124 -22.26 -13.78 -5.22
CA ALA A 124 -21.45 -12.74 -4.64
C ALA A 124 -22.13 -12.13 -3.39
N VAL A 125 -21.39 -12.00 -2.31
CA VAL A 125 -21.86 -11.34 -1.08
C VAL A 125 -21.16 -10.00 -0.96
N PRO A 126 -21.83 -8.89 -1.29
CA PRO A 126 -21.25 -7.55 -1.12
C PRO A 126 -21.05 -7.25 0.37
N ASN A 127 -20.00 -6.52 0.68
CA ASN A 127 -19.69 -6.10 2.05
C ASN A 127 -19.38 -7.22 3.05
N LEU A 128 -18.91 -8.37 2.57
CA LEU A 128 -18.42 -9.43 3.43
C LEU A 128 -17.22 -8.92 4.24
N LYS A 129 -17.25 -9.09 5.56
CA LYS A 129 -16.14 -8.67 6.41
C LYS A 129 -14.96 -9.63 6.27
N LEU A 130 -13.76 -9.11 6.48
CA LEU A 130 -12.55 -9.94 6.50
C LEU A 130 -12.67 -11.06 7.55
N GLY A 131 -12.53 -12.31 7.10
CA GLY A 131 -12.64 -13.50 7.95
C GLY A 131 -14.06 -14.05 8.11
N GLU A 132 -15.10 -13.36 7.64
CA GLU A 132 -16.46 -13.94 7.51
C GLU A 132 -16.54 -14.78 6.21
N ARG A 133 -17.11 -15.96 6.34
CA ARG A 133 -17.39 -16.90 5.23
C ARG A 133 -18.75 -17.52 5.40
#